data_b20eda9aa656e68a1e5f16a16c71cba6
#
_entry.id   b20eda9aa656e68a1e5f16a16c71cba6
#
_cell.length_a   1.000
_cell.length_b   1.000
_cell.length_c   1.000
_cell.angle_alpha   90.00
_cell.angle_beta   90.00
_cell.angle_gamma   90.00
#
_symmetry.space_group_name_H-M   'P 1'
#
loop_
_entity.id
_entity.type
_entity.pdbx_description
1 polymer ?
#
loop_
_entity_poly.entity_id
_entity_poly.type
_entity_poly.pdbx_seq_one_letter_code
_entity_poly.pdbx_strand_id
1 'polypeptide(L)'
;RTTTAAPRNARLSAIRVLLAHTLPDHPEHADSIRQILAIPPAKTTKPLISYLTEAETEALLAAPDTTTWTGRRDQMMLSLAVGTGLRISELINLTTSSIHTGTSPYVECEGKGRKHRATPLSATTRDQLRTYLQERNTQPGTALFPGPHGTPLSRDAIEHRLAAHVRTAARSCPTMSTKHVTMHTLRHTTAMNLLHAGVDITVIALWLGHEQTSTTDMYLHADTELKKDALEKTRPPN
;
A
#
# COMPACT_ATOMS: atom_id res chain seq x y z
N ARG A 1 -4.76 14.50 29.80
CA ARG A 1 -4.11 13.88 28.61
C ARG A 1 -4.96 14.24 27.40
N THR A 2 -4.52 15.16 26.57
CA THR A 2 -5.19 15.58 25.34
C THR A 2 -5.11 14.45 24.32
N THR A 3 -6.25 13.81 24.05
CA THR A 3 -6.34 12.77 23.02
C THR A 3 -6.16 13.44 21.65
N THR A 4 -5.23 12.97 20.82
CA THR A 4 -5.02 13.48 19.46
C THR A 4 -6.29 13.34 18.61
N ALA A 5 -6.46 14.19 17.59
CA ALA A 5 -7.70 14.25 16.79
C ALA A 5 -8.08 12.91 16.12
N ALA A 6 -7.11 12.12 15.65
CA ALA A 6 -7.38 10.85 14.97
C ALA A 6 -8.00 9.77 15.89
N PRO A 7 -7.44 9.44 17.06
CA PRO A 7 -8.10 8.53 18.01
C PRO A 7 -9.45 9.03 18.52
N ARG A 8 -9.61 10.36 18.70
CA ARG A 8 -10.92 10.96 19.05
C ARG A 8 -11.95 10.67 17.96
N ASN A 9 -11.60 10.90 16.71
CA ASN A 9 -12.51 10.70 15.59
C ASN A 9 -12.85 9.21 15.38
N ALA A 10 -11.91 8.30 15.59
CA ALA A 10 -12.17 6.87 15.55
C ALA A 10 -13.19 6.43 16.61
N ARG A 11 -13.03 6.91 17.84
CA ARG A 11 -14.00 6.66 18.92
C ARG A 11 -15.38 7.27 18.63
N LEU A 12 -15.41 8.51 18.12
CA LEU A 12 -16.65 9.16 17.71
C LEU A 12 -17.35 8.39 16.60
N SER A 13 -16.61 7.85 15.62
CA SER A 13 -17.18 7.01 14.56
C SER A 13 -17.79 5.73 15.11
N ALA A 14 -17.13 5.04 16.05
CA ALA A 14 -17.66 3.84 16.69
C ALA A 14 -18.96 4.14 17.45
N ILE A 15 -18.97 5.21 18.25
CA ILE A 15 -20.18 5.66 18.98
C ILE A 15 -21.31 5.97 18.00
N ARG A 16 -21.03 6.68 16.91
CA ARG A 16 -22.03 7.02 15.89
C ARG A 16 -22.67 5.81 15.24
N VAL A 17 -21.85 4.80 14.88
CA VAL A 17 -22.35 3.54 14.29
C VAL A 17 -23.29 2.84 15.27
N LEU A 18 -22.89 2.73 16.54
CA LEU A 18 -23.72 2.13 17.58
C LEU A 18 -25.05 2.89 17.75
N LEU A 19 -25.00 4.21 17.93
CA LEU A 19 -26.18 5.02 18.16
C LEU A 19 -27.11 5.09 16.94
N ALA A 20 -26.56 5.10 15.73
CA ALA A 20 -27.36 5.03 14.50
C ALA A 20 -28.10 3.68 14.39
N HIS A 21 -27.47 2.60 14.87
CA HIS A 21 -28.10 1.27 14.88
C HIS A 21 -29.19 1.14 15.93
N THR A 22 -29.02 1.76 17.11
CA THR A 22 -30.02 1.69 18.19
C THR A 22 -31.16 2.70 18.08
N LEU A 23 -31.02 3.73 17.24
CA LEU A 23 -32.02 4.81 17.09
C LEU A 23 -33.44 4.30 16.73
N PRO A 24 -33.62 3.32 15.82
CA PRO A 24 -34.96 2.81 15.51
C PRO A 24 -35.65 2.09 16.68
N ASP A 25 -34.86 1.46 17.56
CA ASP A 25 -35.37 0.65 18.69
C ASP A 25 -35.65 1.51 19.94
N HIS A 26 -35.13 2.73 19.98
CA HIS A 26 -35.21 3.64 21.13
C HIS A 26 -35.69 5.03 20.74
N PRO A 27 -36.93 5.18 20.24
CA PRO A 27 -37.47 6.47 19.80
C PRO A 27 -37.58 7.49 20.95
N GLU A 28 -37.70 7.04 22.20
CA GLU A 28 -37.72 7.88 23.42
C GLU A 28 -36.42 8.65 23.63
N HIS A 29 -35.30 8.19 23.05
CA HIS A 29 -33.98 8.83 23.13
C HIS A 29 -33.54 9.51 21.82
N ALA A 30 -34.42 9.60 20.83
CA ALA A 30 -34.09 10.06 19.48
C ALA A 30 -33.39 11.44 19.45
N ASP A 31 -33.85 12.39 20.27
CA ASP A 31 -33.27 13.73 20.27
C ASP A 31 -31.87 13.76 20.86
N SER A 32 -31.63 13.03 21.93
CA SER A 32 -30.28 12.90 22.54
C SER A 32 -29.31 12.20 21.58
N ILE A 33 -29.77 11.13 20.91
CA ILE A 33 -28.98 10.41 19.92
C ILE A 33 -28.63 11.32 18.75
N ARG A 34 -29.60 12.08 18.19
CA ARG A 34 -29.36 13.04 17.10
C ARG A 34 -28.34 14.12 17.47
N GLN A 35 -28.39 14.65 18.72
CA GLN A 35 -27.40 15.61 19.20
C GLN A 35 -25.98 15.02 19.20
N ILE A 36 -25.80 13.76 19.64
CA ILE A 36 -24.50 13.08 19.62
C ILE A 36 -24.05 12.80 18.18
N LEU A 37 -24.95 12.38 17.31
CA LEU A 37 -24.67 12.16 15.89
C LEU A 37 -24.25 13.45 15.16
N ALA A 38 -24.72 14.61 15.63
CA ALA A 38 -24.38 15.93 15.08
C ALA A 38 -23.00 16.46 15.51
N ILE A 39 -22.33 15.85 16.53
CA ILE A 39 -20.99 16.29 16.97
C ILE A 39 -19.99 16.21 15.81
N PRO A 40 -19.38 17.31 15.34
CA PRO A 40 -18.47 17.24 14.20
C PRO A 40 -17.16 16.50 14.56
N PRO A 41 -16.54 15.81 13.61
CA PRO A 41 -15.20 15.27 13.82
C PRO A 41 -14.19 16.41 14.00
N ALA A 42 -13.17 16.18 14.83
CA ALA A 42 -12.08 17.14 14.98
C ALA A 42 -11.31 17.27 13.65
N LYS A 43 -10.94 18.51 13.31
CA LYS A 43 -10.06 18.76 12.16
C LYS A 43 -8.73 18.03 12.38
N THR A 44 -8.34 17.19 11.43
CA THR A 44 -7.03 16.55 11.39
C THR A 44 -6.19 17.24 10.33
N THR A 45 -4.96 17.59 10.66
CA THR A 45 -3.97 17.93 9.63
C THR A 45 -3.69 16.64 8.86
N LYS A 46 -3.89 16.65 7.55
CA LYS A 46 -3.49 15.51 6.69
C LYS A 46 -1.96 15.43 6.77
N PRO A 47 -1.38 14.34 7.27
CA PRO A 47 0.08 14.19 7.25
C PRO A 47 0.55 14.21 5.80
N LEU A 48 1.73 14.78 5.57
CA LEU A 48 2.41 14.63 4.29
C LEU A 48 2.60 13.14 4.01
N ILE A 49 2.28 12.72 2.80
CA ILE A 49 2.43 11.33 2.40
C ILE A 49 3.93 11.02 2.38
N SER A 50 4.32 10.04 3.18
CA SER A 50 5.68 9.51 3.14
C SER A 50 5.76 8.46 2.03
N TYR A 51 6.70 8.62 1.10
CA TYR A 51 7.02 7.66 0.06
C TYR A 51 8.54 7.59 -0.11
N LEU A 52 9.02 6.57 -0.81
CA LEU A 52 10.44 6.38 -1.09
C LEU A 52 10.80 7.04 -2.41
N THR A 53 11.94 7.71 -2.44
CA THR A 53 12.57 8.15 -3.69
C THR A 53 13.09 6.95 -4.48
N GLU A 54 13.49 7.14 -5.73
CA GLU A 54 14.07 6.08 -6.56
C GLU A 54 15.29 5.47 -5.87
N ALA A 55 16.26 6.28 -5.41
CA ALA A 55 17.45 5.81 -4.72
C ALA A 55 17.14 5.05 -3.40
N GLU A 56 16.12 5.48 -2.64
CA GLU A 56 15.67 4.78 -1.44
C GLU A 56 15.00 3.45 -1.78
N THR A 57 14.25 3.41 -2.87
CA THR A 57 13.61 2.18 -3.37
C THR A 57 14.67 1.18 -3.81
N GLU A 58 15.67 1.60 -4.59
CA GLU A 58 16.78 0.77 -5.01
C GLU A 58 17.57 0.22 -3.81
N ALA A 59 17.90 1.08 -2.84
CA ALA A 59 18.59 0.68 -1.61
C ALA A 59 17.79 -0.36 -0.81
N LEU A 60 16.46 -0.20 -0.74
CA LEU A 60 15.57 -1.18 -0.08
C LEU A 60 15.54 -2.52 -0.81
N LEU A 61 15.43 -2.50 -2.14
CA LEU A 61 15.40 -3.74 -2.95
C LEU A 61 16.74 -4.46 -3.00
N ALA A 62 17.86 -3.76 -2.80
CA ALA A 62 19.19 -4.34 -2.69
C ALA A 62 19.55 -4.84 -1.26
N ALA A 63 18.75 -4.50 -0.25
CA ALA A 63 19.05 -4.81 1.15
C ALA A 63 18.97 -6.29 1.54
N PRO A 64 18.04 -7.11 0.95
CA PRO A 64 17.99 -8.54 1.25
C PRO A 64 19.22 -9.30 0.77
N ASP A 65 19.74 -10.20 1.61
CA ASP A 65 20.86 -11.09 1.24
C ASP A 65 20.41 -12.19 0.27
N THR A 66 20.64 -11.96 -1.02
CA THR A 66 20.22 -12.86 -2.10
C THR A 66 21.01 -14.18 -2.16
N THR A 67 22.07 -14.34 -1.37
CA THR A 67 22.76 -15.64 -1.25
C THR A 67 21.90 -16.66 -0.52
N THR A 68 20.97 -16.20 0.32
CA THR A 68 20.03 -17.02 1.07
C THR A 68 18.68 -17.12 0.35
N TRP A 69 18.01 -18.26 0.49
CA TRP A 69 16.63 -18.41 0.00
C TRP A 69 15.67 -17.37 0.62
N THR A 70 15.81 -17.12 1.92
CA THR A 70 14.98 -16.16 2.63
C THR A 70 15.17 -14.74 2.07
N GLY A 71 16.40 -14.37 1.77
CA GLY A 71 16.70 -13.06 1.18
C GLY A 71 16.14 -12.91 -0.24
N ARG A 72 16.27 -13.95 -1.09
CA ARG A 72 15.65 -13.93 -2.44
C ARG A 72 14.13 -13.85 -2.38
N ARG A 73 13.49 -14.56 -1.43
CA ARG A 73 12.06 -14.44 -1.18
C ARG A 73 11.68 -13.01 -0.76
N ASP A 74 12.41 -12.44 0.18
CA ASP A 74 12.14 -11.10 0.70
C ASP A 74 12.36 -10.04 -0.38
N GLN A 75 13.42 -10.15 -1.18
CA GLN A 75 13.64 -9.27 -2.32
C GLN A 75 12.48 -9.32 -3.32
N MET A 76 12.04 -10.54 -3.69
CA MET A 76 10.91 -10.70 -4.60
C MET A 76 9.61 -10.13 -4.02
N MET A 77 9.36 -10.33 -2.73
CA MET A 77 8.20 -9.79 -2.01
C MET A 77 8.20 -8.25 -2.03
N LEU A 78 9.34 -7.63 -1.74
CA LEU A 78 9.48 -6.16 -1.76
C LEU A 78 9.36 -5.61 -3.18
N SER A 79 9.98 -6.25 -4.16
CA SER A 79 9.88 -5.87 -5.58
C SER A 79 8.44 -5.92 -6.07
N LEU A 80 7.71 -6.99 -5.74
CA LEU A 80 6.30 -7.11 -6.08
C LEU A 80 5.45 -6.03 -5.37
N ALA A 81 5.70 -5.77 -4.09
CA ALA A 81 4.96 -4.78 -3.33
C ALA A 81 5.13 -3.36 -3.90
N VAL A 82 6.36 -2.97 -4.26
CA VAL A 82 6.67 -1.67 -4.86
C VAL A 82 6.13 -1.58 -6.29
N GLY A 83 6.23 -2.65 -7.09
CA GLY A 83 5.79 -2.64 -8.48
C GLY A 83 4.27 -2.63 -8.65
N THR A 84 3.53 -3.18 -7.69
CA THR A 84 2.07 -3.38 -7.80
C THR A 84 1.25 -2.54 -6.82
N GLY A 85 1.84 -2.09 -5.73
CA GLY A 85 1.13 -1.38 -4.66
C GLY A 85 0.08 -2.23 -3.93
N LEU A 86 0.23 -3.55 -3.88
CA LEU A 86 -0.66 -4.45 -3.16
C LEU A 86 -0.77 -4.09 -1.67
N ARG A 87 -1.96 -4.25 -1.10
CA ARG A 87 -2.12 -4.16 0.35
C ARG A 87 -1.43 -5.34 1.02
N ILE A 88 -0.97 -5.17 2.25
CA ILE A 88 -0.30 -6.26 2.98
C ILE A 88 -1.17 -7.52 3.08
N SER A 89 -2.49 -7.38 3.26
CA SER A 89 -3.43 -8.50 3.29
C SER A 89 -3.54 -9.21 1.93
N GLU A 90 -3.53 -8.45 0.83
CA GLU A 90 -3.51 -8.99 -0.53
C GLU A 90 -2.20 -9.77 -0.77
N LEU A 91 -1.06 -9.18 -0.39
CA LEU A 91 0.27 -9.78 -0.54
C LEU A 91 0.42 -11.10 0.25
N ILE A 92 -0.10 -11.16 1.48
CA ILE A 92 -0.10 -12.36 2.33
C ILE A 92 -0.86 -13.51 1.68
N ASN A 93 -2.00 -13.20 1.07
CA ASN A 93 -2.91 -14.19 0.49
C ASN A 93 -2.52 -14.63 -0.93
N LEU A 94 -1.46 -14.07 -1.53
CA LEU A 94 -1.00 -14.52 -2.84
C LEU A 94 -0.55 -15.96 -2.80
N THR A 95 -0.97 -16.70 -3.82
CA THR A 95 -0.49 -18.05 -4.10
C THR A 95 0.32 -18.07 -5.39
N THR A 96 0.99 -19.17 -5.68
CA THR A 96 1.68 -19.37 -6.96
C THR A 96 0.73 -19.27 -8.14
N SER A 97 -0.54 -19.66 -7.97
CA SER A 97 -1.60 -19.53 -8.98
C SER A 97 -2.06 -18.10 -9.22
N SER A 98 -1.76 -17.16 -8.31
CA SER A 98 -2.09 -15.74 -8.47
C SER A 98 -1.21 -15.03 -9.50
N ILE A 99 -0.12 -15.66 -9.95
CA ILE A 99 0.88 -15.06 -10.81
C ILE A 99 0.76 -15.59 -12.24
N HIS A 100 0.49 -14.68 -13.16
CA HIS A 100 0.35 -14.97 -14.57
C HIS A 100 1.52 -14.34 -15.35
N THR A 101 2.43 -15.19 -15.83
CA THR A 101 3.69 -14.75 -16.50
C THR A 101 3.66 -14.88 -18.03
N GLY A 102 2.47 -15.00 -18.63
CA GLY A 102 2.27 -15.13 -20.08
C GLY A 102 2.60 -13.85 -20.87
N THR A 103 1.97 -13.68 -22.03
CA THR A 103 2.19 -12.54 -22.93
C THR A 103 1.80 -11.22 -22.29
N SER A 104 0.71 -11.20 -21.51
CA SER A 104 0.28 -10.03 -20.71
C SER A 104 0.42 -10.40 -19.24
N PRO A 105 1.59 -10.17 -18.61
CA PRO A 105 1.83 -10.62 -17.25
C PRO A 105 1.06 -9.76 -16.24
N TYR A 106 0.44 -10.42 -15.25
CA TYR A 106 -0.29 -9.75 -14.17
C TYR A 106 -0.29 -10.60 -12.89
N VAL A 107 -0.55 -9.95 -11.77
CA VAL A 107 -0.88 -10.58 -10.50
C VAL A 107 -2.37 -10.41 -10.24
N GLU A 108 -3.03 -11.49 -9.88
CA GLU A 108 -4.43 -11.49 -9.46
C GLU A 108 -4.51 -11.52 -7.93
N CYS A 109 -5.33 -10.66 -7.34
CA CYS A 109 -5.56 -10.65 -5.91
C CYS A 109 -7.05 -10.40 -5.57
N GLU A 110 -7.47 -10.96 -4.46
CA GLU A 110 -8.77 -10.70 -3.87
C GLU A 110 -8.66 -9.50 -2.92
N GLY A 111 -9.39 -8.43 -3.24
CA GLY A 111 -9.48 -7.21 -2.44
C GLY A 111 -10.63 -7.24 -1.45
N LYS A 112 -10.90 -6.09 -0.83
CA LYS A 112 -12.01 -5.89 0.10
C LYS A 112 -13.36 -6.23 -0.57
N GLY A 113 -14.20 -6.99 0.13
CA GLY A 113 -15.52 -7.40 -0.39
C GLY A 113 -15.45 -8.52 -1.45
N ARG A 114 -14.37 -9.32 -1.46
CA ARG A 114 -14.15 -10.41 -2.43
C ARG A 114 -14.08 -9.96 -3.90
N LYS A 115 -13.74 -8.69 -4.12
CA LYS A 115 -13.54 -8.19 -5.48
C LYS A 115 -12.17 -8.63 -5.99
N HIS A 116 -12.16 -9.33 -7.11
CA HIS A 116 -10.92 -9.69 -7.80
C HIS A 116 -10.41 -8.51 -8.61
N ARG A 117 -9.09 -8.32 -8.60
CA ARG A 117 -8.41 -7.38 -9.48
C ARG A 117 -7.12 -7.98 -10.02
N ALA A 118 -6.84 -7.64 -11.26
CA ALA A 118 -5.57 -7.94 -11.91
C ALA A 118 -4.74 -6.66 -11.95
N THR A 119 -3.48 -6.75 -11.49
CA THR A 119 -2.51 -5.65 -11.57
C THR A 119 -1.40 -6.06 -12.53
N PRO A 120 -1.14 -5.30 -13.60
CA PRO A 120 -0.08 -5.62 -14.56
C PRO A 120 1.29 -5.69 -13.89
N LEU A 121 2.17 -6.53 -14.45
CA LEU A 121 3.55 -6.67 -14.02
C LEU A 121 4.49 -6.11 -15.11
N SER A 122 5.54 -5.41 -14.69
CA SER A 122 6.60 -5.02 -15.60
C SER A 122 7.36 -6.26 -16.14
N ALA A 123 8.03 -6.12 -17.27
CA ALA A 123 8.85 -7.21 -17.81
C ALA A 123 9.90 -7.68 -16.79
N THR A 124 10.54 -6.74 -16.09
CA THR A 124 11.54 -7.05 -15.05
C THR A 124 10.93 -7.85 -13.91
N THR A 125 9.78 -7.40 -13.35
CA THR A 125 9.10 -8.11 -12.26
C THR A 125 8.61 -9.48 -12.69
N ARG A 126 8.10 -9.62 -13.92
CA ARG A 126 7.72 -10.92 -14.51
C ARG A 126 8.89 -11.90 -14.53
N ASP A 127 10.06 -11.45 -15.01
CA ASP A 127 11.22 -12.34 -15.17
C ASP A 127 11.81 -12.73 -13.82
N GLN A 128 11.84 -11.80 -12.85
CA GLN A 128 12.18 -12.10 -11.46
C GLN A 128 11.21 -13.14 -10.84
N LEU A 129 9.91 -12.98 -11.07
CA LEU A 129 8.91 -13.95 -10.59
C LEU A 129 9.07 -15.32 -11.24
N ARG A 130 9.36 -15.39 -12.53
CA ARG A 130 9.64 -16.66 -13.21
C ARG A 130 10.81 -17.39 -12.57
N THR A 131 11.93 -16.70 -12.37
CA THR A 131 13.12 -17.27 -11.72
C THR A 131 12.79 -17.74 -10.30
N TYR A 132 12.09 -16.91 -9.53
CA TYR A 132 11.67 -17.26 -8.17
C TYR A 132 10.74 -18.47 -8.10
N LEU A 133 9.75 -18.58 -9.01
CA LEU A 133 8.83 -19.69 -9.08
C LEU A 133 9.53 -20.99 -9.53
N GLN A 134 10.49 -20.91 -10.46
CA GLN A 134 11.30 -22.04 -10.88
C GLN A 134 12.17 -22.58 -9.74
N GLU A 135 12.83 -21.68 -8.98
CA GLU A 135 13.61 -22.08 -7.80
C GLU A 135 12.74 -22.82 -6.76
N ARG A 136 11.51 -22.36 -6.58
CA ARG A 136 10.60 -22.96 -5.60
C ARG A 136 10.13 -24.35 -5.97
N ASN A 137 9.94 -24.64 -7.23
CA ASN A 137 9.44 -25.92 -7.77
C ASN A 137 8.26 -26.50 -6.94
N THR A 138 7.27 -25.67 -6.61
CA THR A 138 6.16 -26.03 -5.73
C THR A 138 4.86 -26.23 -6.49
N GLN A 139 3.92 -26.95 -5.85
CA GLN A 139 2.58 -27.19 -6.41
C GLN A 139 1.82 -25.86 -6.59
N PRO A 140 0.96 -25.76 -7.63
CA PRO A 140 0.05 -24.65 -7.78
C PRO A 140 -0.82 -24.44 -6.54
N GLY A 141 -1.15 -23.20 -6.23
CA GLY A 141 -1.99 -22.84 -5.09
C GLY A 141 -1.27 -22.75 -3.74
N THR A 142 0.03 -23.05 -3.67
CA THR A 142 0.81 -22.82 -2.43
C THR A 142 1.08 -21.34 -2.21
N ALA A 143 1.29 -20.94 -0.94
CA ALA A 143 1.59 -19.53 -0.62
C ALA A 143 2.74 -18.99 -1.46
N LEU A 144 2.60 -17.80 -2.05
CA LEU A 144 3.67 -17.22 -2.88
C LEU A 144 4.92 -16.91 -2.04
N PHE A 145 4.74 -16.35 -0.85
CA PHE A 145 5.82 -16.01 0.08
C PHE A 145 5.65 -16.80 1.39
N PRO A 146 6.11 -18.06 1.43
CA PRO A 146 5.91 -18.91 2.59
C PRO A 146 6.88 -18.57 3.73
N GLY A 147 6.41 -18.83 4.95
CA GLY A 147 7.22 -18.95 6.16
C GLY A 147 7.95 -20.30 6.23
N PRO A 148 8.61 -20.58 7.39
CA PRO A 148 9.40 -21.81 7.57
C PRO A 148 8.62 -23.10 7.39
N HIS A 149 7.31 -23.10 7.65
CA HIS A 149 6.44 -24.28 7.57
C HIS A 149 5.59 -24.32 6.29
N GLY A 150 5.95 -23.56 5.25
CA GLY A 150 5.20 -23.53 3.99
C GLY A 150 3.90 -22.70 4.04
N THR A 151 3.47 -22.25 5.21
CA THR A 151 2.30 -21.39 5.37
C THR A 151 2.62 -19.94 4.98
N PRO A 152 1.62 -19.11 4.62
CA PRO A 152 1.85 -17.69 4.34
C PRO A 152 2.58 -16.98 5.50
N LEU A 153 3.40 -15.98 5.18
CA LEU A 153 3.96 -15.10 6.20
C LEU A 153 2.84 -14.33 6.91
N SER A 154 2.93 -14.17 8.22
CA SER A 154 2.02 -13.30 8.96
C SER A 154 2.31 -11.82 8.66
N ARG A 155 1.34 -10.94 8.96
CA ARG A 155 1.52 -9.49 8.88
C ARG A 155 2.76 -9.04 9.66
N ASP A 156 2.87 -9.46 10.92
CA ASP A 156 3.97 -9.08 11.82
C ASP A 156 5.32 -9.57 11.27
N ALA A 157 5.36 -10.79 10.68
CA ALA A 157 6.57 -11.30 10.07
C ALA A 157 7.01 -10.44 8.87
N ILE A 158 6.08 -9.99 8.03
CA ILE A 158 6.39 -9.10 6.89
C ILE A 158 6.87 -7.73 7.37
N GLU A 159 6.17 -7.13 8.34
CA GLU A 159 6.53 -5.83 8.89
C GLU A 159 7.90 -5.87 9.59
N HIS A 160 8.18 -6.93 10.34
CA HIS A 160 9.49 -7.13 10.98
C HIS A 160 10.63 -7.26 9.95
N ARG A 161 10.41 -8.03 8.87
CA ARG A 161 11.38 -8.18 7.77
C ARG A 161 11.61 -6.87 7.04
N LEU A 162 10.53 -6.16 6.69
CA LEU A 162 10.64 -4.83 6.08
C LEU A 162 11.48 -3.90 6.96
N ALA A 163 11.20 -3.83 8.27
CA ALA A 163 11.97 -3.01 9.19
C ALA A 163 13.46 -3.41 9.27
N ALA A 164 13.77 -4.70 9.17
CA ALA A 164 15.15 -5.18 9.10
C ALA A 164 15.84 -4.73 7.82
N HIS A 165 15.19 -4.86 6.65
CA HIS A 165 15.72 -4.44 5.36
C HIS A 165 15.87 -2.92 5.27
N VAL A 166 14.96 -2.14 5.84
CA VAL A 166 15.08 -0.67 5.95
C VAL A 166 16.34 -0.28 6.75
N ARG A 167 16.61 -0.95 7.88
CA ARG A 167 17.85 -0.70 8.64
C ARG A 167 19.11 -1.05 7.85
N THR A 168 19.07 -2.10 7.03
CA THR A 168 20.17 -2.47 6.15
C THR A 168 20.35 -1.43 5.04
N ALA A 169 19.27 -1.04 4.37
CA ALA A 169 19.26 -0.03 3.31
C ALA A 169 19.75 1.34 3.81
N ALA A 170 19.44 1.70 5.05
CA ALA A 170 19.89 2.96 5.66
C ALA A 170 21.41 3.07 5.78
N ARG A 171 22.17 1.98 5.67
CA ARG A 171 23.64 2.01 5.65
C ARG A 171 24.19 2.57 4.33
N SER A 172 23.51 2.32 3.22
CA SER A 172 23.88 2.82 1.88
C SER A 172 23.09 4.07 1.50
N CYS A 173 21.88 4.27 2.07
CA CYS A 173 21.01 5.40 1.82
C CYS A 173 20.55 6.04 3.15
N PRO A 174 21.35 6.97 3.74
CA PRO A 174 21.09 7.51 5.08
C PRO A 174 19.75 8.20 5.26
N THR A 175 19.14 8.73 4.20
CA THR A 175 17.82 9.37 4.25
C THR A 175 16.72 8.42 4.74
N MET A 176 16.88 7.12 4.55
CA MET A 176 15.95 6.11 5.04
C MET A 176 15.90 6.03 6.58
N SER A 177 16.94 6.44 7.28
CA SER A 177 16.99 6.40 8.75
C SER A 177 15.96 7.33 9.40
N THR A 178 15.53 8.36 8.69
CA THR A 178 14.55 9.37 9.17
C THR A 178 13.11 9.03 8.80
N LYS A 179 12.89 7.98 7.98
CA LYS A 179 11.58 7.60 7.48
C LYS A 179 11.02 6.39 8.23
N HIS A 180 9.75 6.47 8.60
CA HIS A 180 9.01 5.32 9.09
C HIS A 180 8.41 4.56 7.89
N VAL A 181 9.17 3.59 7.35
CA VAL A 181 8.79 2.82 6.18
C VAL A 181 7.92 1.63 6.59
N THR A 182 6.72 1.56 6.05
CA THR A 182 5.74 0.49 6.23
C THR A 182 5.32 -0.08 4.88
N MET A 183 4.57 -1.19 4.87
CA MET A 183 3.98 -1.70 3.62
C MET A 183 3.03 -0.67 2.97
N HIS A 184 2.43 0.20 3.77
CA HIS A 184 1.62 1.30 3.25
C HIS A 184 2.47 2.38 2.57
N THR A 185 3.67 2.65 3.09
CA THR A 185 4.66 3.52 2.46
C THR A 185 5.06 2.99 1.07
N LEU A 186 5.28 1.68 0.92
CA LEU A 186 5.60 1.07 -0.38
C LEU A 186 4.45 1.27 -1.39
N ARG A 187 3.22 1.13 -0.94
CA ARG A 187 2.04 1.40 -1.76
C ARG A 187 1.92 2.88 -2.15
N HIS A 188 2.25 3.81 -1.25
CA HIS A 188 2.35 5.23 -1.58
C HIS A 188 3.44 5.49 -2.61
N THR A 189 4.58 4.80 -2.49
CA THR A 189 5.68 4.88 -3.46
C THR A 189 5.20 4.45 -4.85
N THR A 190 4.47 3.34 -4.95
CA THR A 190 3.86 2.91 -6.23
C THR A 190 2.96 3.99 -6.81
N ALA A 191 2.07 4.57 -5.98
CA ALA A 191 1.16 5.61 -6.44
C ALA A 191 1.89 6.85 -6.94
N MET A 192 2.92 7.30 -6.21
CA MET A 192 3.71 8.47 -6.59
C MET A 192 4.53 8.21 -7.86
N ASN A 193 5.12 7.03 -8.01
CA ASN A 193 5.84 6.65 -9.23
C ASN A 193 4.92 6.66 -10.47
N LEU A 194 3.70 6.13 -10.35
CA LEU A 194 2.70 6.18 -11.43
C LEU A 194 2.30 7.63 -11.74
N LEU A 195 2.12 8.45 -10.73
CA LEU A 195 1.74 9.85 -10.87
C LEU A 195 2.86 10.66 -11.56
N HIS A 196 4.13 10.48 -11.15
CA HIS A 196 5.30 11.11 -11.78
C HIS A 196 5.51 10.63 -13.23
N ALA A 197 5.13 9.38 -13.53
CA ALA A 197 5.11 8.88 -14.91
C ALA A 197 3.95 9.44 -15.75
N GLY A 198 3.11 10.34 -15.21
CA GLY A 198 2.00 10.98 -15.91
C GLY A 198 0.75 10.11 -16.06
N VAL A 199 0.63 9.03 -15.27
CA VAL A 199 -0.56 8.17 -15.29
C VAL A 199 -1.75 8.91 -14.67
N ASP A 200 -2.91 8.85 -15.33
CA ASP A 200 -4.13 9.47 -14.86
C ASP A 200 -4.54 8.95 -13.48
N ILE A 201 -5.04 9.86 -12.63
CA ILE A 201 -5.41 9.55 -11.23
C ILE A 201 -6.49 8.47 -11.12
N THR A 202 -7.39 8.39 -12.10
CA THR A 202 -8.44 7.38 -12.16
C THR A 202 -7.84 6.01 -12.43
N VAL A 203 -6.84 5.93 -13.31
CA VAL A 203 -6.10 4.70 -13.60
C VAL A 203 -5.30 4.27 -12.37
N ILE A 204 -4.67 5.21 -11.64
CA ILE A 204 -3.98 4.93 -10.38
C ILE A 204 -4.96 4.37 -9.33
N ALA A 205 -6.16 4.94 -9.23
CA ALA A 205 -7.20 4.44 -8.34
C ALA A 205 -7.61 2.99 -8.67
N LEU A 206 -7.80 2.67 -9.95
CA LEU A 206 -8.08 1.31 -10.44
C LEU A 206 -6.91 0.37 -10.15
N TRP A 207 -5.68 0.80 -10.46
CA TRP A 207 -4.45 0.04 -10.20
C TRP A 207 -4.34 -0.37 -8.74
N LEU A 208 -4.55 0.58 -7.84
CA LEU A 208 -4.47 0.35 -6.41
C LEU A 208 -5.72 -0.34 -5.83
N GLY A 209 -6.83 -0.41 -6.55
CA GLY A 209 -8.11 -0.92 -6.04
C GLY A 209 -8.69 -0.03 -4.94
N HIS A 210 -8.72 1.28 -5.18
CA HIS A 210 -9.45 2.23 -4.35
C HIS A 210 -10.93 2.23 -4.76
N GLU A 211 -11.81 2.08 -3.78
CA GLU A 211 -13.26 2.12 -4.03
C GLU A 211 -13.74 3.55 -4.33
N GLN A 212 -12.99 4.56 -3.86
CA GLN A 212 -13.28 5.97 -4.06
C GLN A 212 -12.03 6.69 -4.58
N THR A 213 -12.18 7.49 -5.61
CA THR A 213 -11.11 8.34 -6.16
C THR A 213 -10.56 9.33 -5.14
N SER A 214 -11.40 9.80 -4.20
CA SER A 214 -10.99 10.68 -3.10
C SER A 214 -9.85 10.11 -2.24
N THR A 215 -9.70 8.79 -2.19
CA THR A 215 -8.54 8.15 -1.55
C THR A 215 -7.26 8.34 -2.35
N THR A 216 -7.37 8.57 -3.67
CA THR A 216 -6.25 8.79 -4.57
C THR A 216 -5.91 10.28 -4.70
N ASP A 217 -6.89 11.18 -4.50
CA ASP A 217 -6.72 12.65 -4.56
C ASP A 217 -5.65 13.15 -3.57
N MET A 218 -5.40 12.38 -2.50
CA MET A 218 -4.34 12.71 -1.55
C MET A 218 -2.96 12.82 -2.20
N TYR A 219 -2.69 12.05 -3.26
CA TYR A 219 -1.41 12.08 -3.97
C TYR A 219 -1.23 13.35 -4.80
N LEU A 220 -2.29 13.88 -5.41
CA LEU A 220 -2.26 15.16 -6.14
C LEU A 220 -1.92 16.34 -5.20
N HIS A 221 -2.35 16.27 -3.94
CA HIS A 221 -2.03 17.30 -2.96
C HIS A 221 -0.61 17.22 -2.42
N ALA A 222 0.00 16.04 -2.46
CA ALA A 222 1.33 15.81 -1.93
C ALA A 222 2.45 16.23 -2.89
N ASP A 223 2.15 16.31 -4.20
CA ASP A 223 3.17 16.56 -5.21
C ASP A 223 3.25 18.05 -5.58
N THR A 224 4.34 18.68 -5.09
CA THR A 224 4.66 20.06 -5.42
C THR A 224 5.33 20.18 -6.80
N GLU A 225 6.00 19.12 -7.29
CA GLU A 225 6.68 19.14 -8.59
C GLU A 225 5.68 19.10 -9.74
N LEU A 226 4.66 18.24 -9.68
CA LEU A 226 3.57 18.24 -10.66
C LEU A 226 2.87 19.59 -10.75
N LYS A 227 2.74 20.30 -9.63
CA LYS A 227 2.16 21.65 -9.62
C LYS A 227 3.07 22.67 -10.32
N LYS A 228 4.38 22.55 -10.15
CA LYS A 228 5.37 23.39 -10.85
C LYS A 228 5.37 23.12 -12.35
N ASP A 229 5.39 21.85 -12.75
CA ASP A 229 5.34 21.44 -14.15
C ASP A 229 4.06 21.90 -14.84
N ALA A 230 2.92 21.80 -14.15
CA ALA A 230 1.65 22.32 -14.66
C ALA A 230 1.71 23.86 -14.84
N LEU A 231 2.31 24.56 -13.90
CA LEU A 231 2.49 26.01 -13.98
C LEU A 231 3.42 26.42 -15.12
N GLU A 232 4.49 25.69 -15.36
CA GLU A 232 5.42 25.93 -16.46
C GLU A 232 4.76 25.68 -17.83
N LYS A 233 3.95 24.63 -17.96
CA LYS A 233 3.19 24.31 -19.20
C LYS A 233 2.09 25.32 -19.50
N THR A 234 1.60 26.04 -18.51
CA THR A 234 0.55 27.07 -18.66
C THR A 234 1.11 28.47 -18.81
N ARG A 235 2.45 28.64 -18.80
CA ARG A 235 3.09 29.94 -19.00
C ARG A 235 2.83 30.41 -20.44
N PRO A 236 2.27 31.63 -20.67
CA PRO A 236 2.07 32.13 -22.02
C PRO A 236 3.43 32.27 -22.71
N PRO A 237 3.51 31.98 -24.03
CA PRO A 237 4.72 32.23 -24.80
C PRO A 237 5.07 33.73 -24.72
N ASN A 238 6.32 34.04 -24.45
CA ASN A 238 6.86 35.43 -24.49
C ASN A 238 6.78 36.01 -25.90
#